data_5fd158cc0df9e7d8571130ef4de0a883
#
_entry.id   5fd158cc0df9e7d8571130ef4de0a883
#
_cell.length_a   1.000
_cell.length_b   1.000
_cell.length_c   1.000
_cell.angle_alpha   90.00
_cell.angle_beta   90.00
_cell.angle_gamma   90.00
#
_symmetry.space_group_name_H-M   'P 1'
#
loop_
_entity.id
_entity.type
_entity.pdbx_description
1 polymer ?
#
loop_
_entity_poly.entity_id
_entity_poly.type
_entity_poly.pdbx_seq_one_letter_code
_entity_poly.pdbx_strand_id
1 'polypeptide(L)'
;MSWWSRLIGGKPDADLKPQRLDYLSEAMALERQGDFDAALTSYKLALRDRPNDTKILQNMAIAFTKTHRPEEAIRYYRHALDLKPDLSGANYGLAYLLLKRGDRMGAERHLEAFLAKPPNGPEAERWVQHAKDTLGTLRSGEAVREDPGH
;
A
#
# COMPACT_ATOMS: atom_id res chain seq x y z
N MET A 1 40.95 -24.52 -9.67
CA MET A 1 39.64 -25.07 -9.29
C MET A 1 39.83 -26.14 -8.24
N SER A 2 39.23 -25.96 -7.08
CA SER A 2 39.26 -27.00 -6.06
C SER A 2 38.40 -28.18 -6.49
N TRP A 3 38.84 -29.41 -6.19
CA TRP A 3 38.12 -30.62 -6.52
C TRP A 3 36.70 -30.70 -5.91
N TRP A 4 36.41 -29.87 -4.93
CA TRP A 4 35.12 -29.72 -4.28
C TRP A 4 34.03 -29.29 -5.26
N SER A 5 34.34 -28.39 -6.18
CA SER A 5 33.38 -27.91 -7.17
C SER A 5 32.91 -28.99 -8.14
N ARG A 6 33.73 -30.07 -8.29
CA ARG A 6 33.38 -31.23 -9.12
C ARG A 6 32.47 -32.23 -8.37
N LEU A 7 32.58 -32.27 -7.04
CA LEU A 7 31.83 -33.21 -6.19
C LEU A 7 30.39 -32.78 -5.93
N ILE A 8 30.14 -31.49 -5.89
CA ILE A 8 28.82 -30.94 -5.59
C ILE A 8 28.02 -30.63 -6.86
N GLY A 9 28.58 -30.96 -8.05
CA GLY A 9 27.89 -30.68 -9.32
C GLY A 9 27.54 -29.18 -9.51
N GLY A 10 28.17 -28.31 -8.71
CA GLY A 10 27.95 -26.90 -8.74
C GLY A 10 28.77 -26.22 -9.84
N LYS A 11 28.17 -25.31 -10.55
CA LYS A 11 28.86 -24.38 -11.43
C LYS A 11 29.83 -23.51 -10.61
N PRO A 12 30.96 -23.08 -11.20
CA PRO A 12 31.91 -22.22 -10.50
C PRO A 12 31.25 -20.94 -9.98
N ASP A 13 31.76 -20.45 -8.85
CA ASP A 13 31.26 -19.28 -8.12
C ASP A 13 31.00 -18.03 -8.98
N ALA A 14 31.61 -17.95 -10.15
CA ALA A 14 31.40 -16.84 -11.09
C ALA A 14 29.98 -16.79 -11.66
N ASP A 15 29.23 -17.89 -11.64
CA ASP A 15 27.84 -17.95 -12.08
C ASP A 15 26.84 -17.78 -10.93
N LEU A 16 27.32 -17.79 -9.69
CA LEU A 16 26.56 -17.48 -8.50
C LEU A 16 26.59 -15.97 -8.27
N LYS A 17 26.01 -15.20 -9.18
CA LYS A 17 25.67 -13.81 -8.85
C LYS A 17 24.73 -13.86 -7.64
N PRO A 18 25.05 -13.15 -6.53
CA PRO A 18 24.09 -13.05 -5.43
C PRO A 18 22.79 -12.53 -6.02
N GLN A 19 21.79 -13.41 -6.06
CA GLN A 19 20.45 -12.98 -6.43
C GLN A 19 20.05 -11.90 -5.44
N ARG A 20 19.83 -10.71 -5.94
CA ARG A 20 19.19 -9.67 -5.15
C ARG A 20 17.90 -10.27 -4.60
N LEU A 21 17.85 -10.36 -3.28
CA LEU A 21 16.62 -10.74 -2.62
C LEU A 21 15.54 -9.77 -3.07
N ASP A 22 14.50 -10.30 -3.70
CA ASP A 22 13.36 -9.48 -4.09
C ASP A 22 12.45 -9.29 -2.88
N TYR A 23 12.80 -8.31 -2.05
CA TYR A 23 12.09 -7.99 -0.83
C TYR A 23 10.63 -7.61 -1.08
N LEU A 24 10.34 -7.00 -2.24
CA LEU A 24 8.96 -6.66 -2.59
C LEU A 24 8.11 -7.91 -2.79
N SER A 25 8.61 -8.89 -3.56
CA SER A 25 7.90 -10.16 -3.76
C SER A 25 7.74 -10.94 -2.47
N GLU A 26 8.77 -10.95 -1.61
CA GLU A 26 8.70 -11.57 -0.28
C GLU A 26 7.62 -10.90 0.59
N ALA A 27 7.62 -9.57 0.64
CA ALA A 27 6.63 -8.80 1.40
C ALA A 27 5.20 -9.10 0.92
N MET A 28 4.99 -9.13 -0.38
CA MET A 28 3.67 -9.42 -0.96
C MET A 28 3.21 -10.85 -0.65
N ALA A 29 4.14 -11.81 -0.62
CA ALA A 29 3.84 -13.19 -0.23
C ALA A 29 3.44 -13.29 1.24
N LEU A 30 4.14 -12.60 2.13
CA LEU A 30 3.84 -12.54 3.56
C LEU A 30 2.48 -11.87 3.80
N GLU A 31 2.18 -10.82 3.07
CA GLU A 31 0.89 -10.14 3.13
C GLU A 31 -0.26 -11.08 2.73
N ARG A 32 -0.08 -11.86 1.66
CA ARG A 32 -1.08 -12.88 1.25
C ARG A 32 -1.32 -13.94 2.32
N GLN A 33 -0.31 -14.22 3.14
CA GLN A 33 -0.41 -15.14 4.29
C GLN A 33 -1.03 -14.47 5.52
N GLY A 34 -1.31 -13.18 5.46
CA GLY A 34 -1.82 -12.41 6.59
C GLY A 34 -0.75 -11.99 7.61
N ASP A 35 0.53 -12.23 7.32
CA ASP A 35 1.63 -11.84 8.20
C ASP A 35 2.10 -10.42 7.85
N PHE A 36 1.32 -9.44 8.26
CA PHE A 36 1.56 -8.04 7.94
C PHE A 36 2.79 -7.46 8.64
N ASP A 37 3.12 -7.92 9.83
CA ASP A 37 4.31 -7.46 10.54
C ASP A 37 5.59 -7.92 9.84
N ALA A 38 5.66 -9.18 9.42
CA ALA A 38 6.77 -9.68 8.64
C ALA A 38 6.83 -9.01 7.25
N ALA A 39 5.67 -8.79 6.63
CA ALA A 39 5.59 -8.07 5.36
C ALA A 39 6.17 -6.66 5.46
N LEU A 40 5.86 -5.94 6.55
CA LEU A 40 6.39 -4.59 6.78
C LEU A 40 7.93 -4.59 6.86
N THR A 41 8.53 -5.59 7.49
CA THR A 41 9.98 -5.73 7.55
C THR A 41 10.57 -5.85 6.13
N SER A 42 9.99 -6.71 5.31
CA SER A 42 10.42 -6.89 3.92
C SER A 42 10.15 -5.66 3.06
N TYR A 43 9.00 -4.98 3.25
CA TYR A 43 8.72 -3.71 2.56
C TYR A 43 9.73 -2.63 2.90
N LYS A 44 10.15 -2.52 4.16
CA LYS A 44 11.18 -1.56 4.57
C LYS A 44 12.50 -1.81 3.84
N LEU A 45 12.88 -3.07 3.67
CA LEU A 45 14.08 -3.43 2.92
C LEU A 45 13.92 -3.11 1.43
N ALA A 46 12.76 -3.38 0.85
CA ALA A 46 12.47 -3.01 -0.54
C ALA A 46 12.51 -1.48 -0.74
N LEU A 47 12.00 -0.73 0.22
CA LEU A 47 11.99 0.73 0.18
C LEU A 47 13.41 1.32 0.26
N ARG A 48 14.33 0.68 0.98
CA ARG A 48 15.74 1.10 1.00
C ARG A 48 16.36 1.09 -0.40
N ASP A 49 16.01 0.09 -1.21
CA ASP A 49 16.49 -0.01 -2.60
C ASP A 49 15.76 0.93 -3.54
N ARG A 50 14.49 1.20 -3.28
CA ARG A 50 13.60 2.02 -4.12
C ARG A 50 12.80 3.00 -3.26
N PRO A 51 13.42 4.07 -2.74
CA PRO A 51 12.79 4.96 -1.75
C PRO A 51 11.60 5.76 -2.29
N ASN A 52 11.48 5.91 -3.60
CA ASN A 52 10.39 6.66 -4.23
C ASN A 52 9.41 5.76 -5.00
N ASP A 53 9.40 4.48 -4.72
CA ASP A 53 8.46 3.53 -5.32
C ASP A 53 7.09 3.67 -4.63
N THR A 54 6.13 4.26 -5.34
CA THR A 54 4.80 4.53 -4.80
C THR A 54 4.01 3.26 -4.49
N LYS A 55 4.27 2.17 -5.22
CA LYS A 55 3.63 0.89 -4.95
C LYS A 55 4.06 0.33 -3.59
N ILE A 56 5.36 0.39 -3.28
CA ILE A 56 5.88 -0.03 -1.97
C ILE A 56 5.28 0.82 -0.86
N LEU A 57 5.26 2.15 -1.04
CA LEU A 57 4.71 3.08 -0.05
C LEU A 57 3.23 2.81 0.22
N GLN A 58 2.42 2.57 -0.82
CA GLN A 58 1.00 2.24 -0.66
C GLN A 58 0.81 0.90 0.05
N ASN A 59 1.57 -0.13 -0.33
CA ASN A 59 1.47 -1.44 0.29
C ASN A 59 1.87 -1.38 1.77
N MET A 60 2.87 -0.58 2.13
CA MET A 60 3.23 -0.34 3.53
C MET A 60 2.09 0.34 4.29
N ALA A 61 1.46 1.35 3.68
CA ALA A 61 0.32 2.03 4.29
C ALA A 61 -0.83 1.06 4.56
N ILE A 62 -1.12 0.16 3.62
CA ILE A 62 -2.14 -0.88 3.81
C ILE A 62 -1.76 -1.80 4.97
N ALA A 63 -0.51 -2.26 5.03
CA ALA A 63 -0.03 -3.13 6.09
C ALA A 63 -0.08 -2.45 7.45
N PHE A 64 0.26 -1.17 7.55
CA PHE A 64 0.10 -0.40 8.78
C PHE A 64 -1.37 -0.25 9.18
N THR A 65 -2.27 -0.05 8.23
CA THR A 65 -3.71 -0.03 8.49
C THR A 65 -4.18 -1.37 9.08
N LYS A 66 -3.76 -2.48 8.48
CA LYS A 66 -4.12 -3.83 8.92
C LYS A 66 -3.56 -4.19 10.29
N THR A 67 -2.46 -3.59 10.70
CA THR A 67 -1.83 -3.78 12.01
C THR A 67 -2.23 -2.70 13.03
N HIS A 68 -3.27 -1.95 12.76
CA HIS A 68 -3.82 -0.89 13.63
C HIS A 68 -2.79 0.19 14.00
N ARG A 69 -2.03 0.62 12.99
CA ARG A 69 -1.07 1.74 13.10
C ARG A 69 -1.45 2.85 12.13
N PRO A 70 -2.56 3.56 12.38
CA PRO A 70 -3.10 4.53 11.42
C PRO A 70 -2.18 5.74 11.18
N GLU A 71 -1.41 6.16 12.17
CA GLU A 71 -0.52 7.32 12.02
C GLU A 71 0.60 7.04 11.00
N GLU A 72 1.21 5.85 11.08
CA GLU A 72 2.21 5.42 10.09
C GLU A 72 1.55 5.23 8.72
N ALA A 73 0.37 4.64 8.65
CA ALA A 73 -0.36 4.48 7.39
C ALA A 73 -0.63 5.83 6.71
N ILE A 74 -1.08 6.81 7.45
CA ILE A 74 -1.32 8.17 6.96
C ILE A 74 -0.03 8.76 6.39
N ARG A 75 1.07 8.64 7.10
CA ARG A 75 2.37 9.18 6.67
C ARG A 75 2.84 8.56 5.34
N TYR A 76 2.70 7.24 5.18
CA TYR A 76 3.11 6.56 3.97
C TYR A 76 2.18 6.86 2.78
N TYR A 77 0.87 6.97 2.99
CA TYR A 77 -0.04 7.42 1.94
C TYR A 77 0.29 8.86 1.50
N ARG A 78 0.54 9.75 2.44
CA ARG A 78 0.91 11.14 2.11
C ARG A 78 2.20 11.20 1.30
N HIS A 79 3.20 10.41 1.67
CA HIS A 79 4.45 10.34 0.92
C HIS A 79 4.19 9.85 -0.51
N ALA A 80 3.40 8.79 -0.69
CA ALA A 80 3.04 8.30 -2.01
C ALA A 80 2.32 9.38 -2.85
N LEU A 81 1.40 10.12 -2.24
CA LEU A 81 0.65 11.19 -2.91
C LEU A 81 1.51 12.42 -3.20
N ASP A 82 2.54 12.71 -2.40
CA ASP A 82 3.51 13.77 -2.71
C ASP A 82 4.28 13.44 -3.99
N LEU A 83 4.59 12.16 -4.19
CA LEU A 83 5.26 11.69 -5.40
C LEU A 83 4.32 11.60 -6.60
N LYS A 84 3.09 11.15 -6.38
CA LYS A 84 2.07 10.95 -7.41
C LYS A 84 0.68 11.29 -6.86
N PRO A 85 0.20 12.53 -7.06
CA PRO A 85 -1.04 13.01 -6.44
C PRO A 85 -2.33 12.31 -6.90
N ASP A 86 -2.31 11.61 -8.02
CA ASP A 86 -3.49 10.97 -8.60
C ASP A 86 -3.61 9.47 -8.33
N LEU A 87 -2.83 8.93 -7.38
CA LEU A 87 -2.95 7.52 -6.97
C LEU A 87 -4.30 7.28 -6.30
N SER A 88 -5.19 6.61 -7.01
CA SER A 88 -6.57 6.37 -6.54
C SER A 88 -6.61 5.59 -5.23
N GLY A 89 -5.84 4.51 -5.11
CA GLY A 89 -5.78 3.70 -3.89
C GLY A 89 -5.28 4.48 -2.68
N ALA A 90 -4.29 5.34 -2.87
CA ALA A 90 -3.76 6.18 -1.80
C ALA A 90 -4.76 7.25 -1.37
N ASN A 91 -5.44 7.91 -2.31
CA ASN A 91 -6.48 8.88 -1.99
C ASN A 91 -7.64 8.23 -1.24
N TYR A 92 -8.11 7.07 -1.70
CA TYR A 92 -9.19 6.32 -1.04
C TYR A 92 -8.78 5.90 0.39
N GLY A 93 -7.64 5.23 0.53
CA GLY A 93 -7.16 4.75 1.83
C GLY A 93 -6.93 5.87 2.83
N LEU A 94 -6.30 6.96 2.39
CA LEU A 94 -6.04 8.12 3.24
C LEU A 94 -7.35 8.78 3.67
N ALA A 95 -8.32 8.91 2.77
CA ALA A 95 -9.61 9.54 3.10
C ALA A 95 -10.29 8.85 4.29
N TYR A 96 -10.36 7.52 4.29
CA TYR A 96 -11.01 6.77 5.37
C TYR A 96 -10.21 6.77 6.67
N LEU A 97 -8.90 6.79 6.60
CA LEU A 97 -8.07 6.98 7.80
C LEU A 97 -8.30 8.36 8.43
N LEU A 98 -8.40 9.38 7.61
CA LEU A 98 -8.68 10.75 8.07
C LEU A 98 -10.07 10.87 8.66
N LEU A 99 -11.08 10.19 8.10
CA LEU A 99 -12.43 10.13 8.68
C LEU A 99 -12.41 9.52 10.08
N LYS A 100 -11.74 8.39 10.26
CA LYS A 100 -11.62 7.76 11.59
C LYS A 100 -10.93 8.67 12.60
N ARG A 101 -10.03 9.51 12.13
CA ARG A 101 -9.31 10.49 12.95
C ARG A 101 -10.15 11.75 13.24
N GLY A 102 -11.28 11.93 12.56
CA GLY A 102 -12.12 13.10 12.70
C GLY A 102 -11.78 14.26 11.77
N ASP A 103 -10.83 14.09 10.86
CA ASP A 103 -10.47 15.10 9.84
C ASP A 103 -11.40 14.99 8.64
N ARG A 104 -12.59 15.58 8.75
CA ARG A 104 -13.62 15.53 7.72
C ARG A 104 -13.22 16.29 6.46
N MET A 105 -12.58 17.44 6.60
CA MET A 105 -12.13 18.26 5.46
C MET A 105 -11.04 17.58 4.66
N GLY A 106 -10.07 16.98 5.34
CA GLY A 106 -9.02 16.20 4.68
C GLY A 106 -9.59 15.00 3.94
N ALA A 107 -10.52 14.28 4.57
CA ALA A 107 -11.21 13.15 3.96
C ALA A 107 -11.98 13.56 2.70
N GLU A 108 -12.71 14.66 2.76
CA GLU A 108 -13.47 15.19 1.62
C GLU A 108 -12.55 15.49 0.44
N ARG A 109 -11.44 16.16 0.67
CA ARG A 109 -10.44 16.46 -0.39
C ARG A 109 -9.92 15.21 -1.08
N HIS A 110 -9.59 14.18 -0.30
CA HIS A 110 -9.05 12.93 -0.85
C HIS A 110 -10.11 12.09 -1.55
N LEU A 111 -11.36 12.12 -1.10
CA LEU A 111 -12.49 11.50 -1.80
C LEU A 111 -12.77 12.19 -3.14
N GLU A 112 -12.71 13.50 -3.19
CA GLU A 112 -12.83 14.26 -4.44
C GLU A 112 -11.70 13.91 -5.41
N ALA A 113 -10.45 13.82 -4.93
CA ALA A 113 -9.32 13.43 -5.74
C ALA A 113 -9.47 12.00 -6.28
N PHE A 114 -9.96 11.08 -5.45
CA PHE A 114 -10.27 9.70 -5.87
C PHE A 114 -11.32 9.66 -6.97
N LEU A 115 -12.41 10.42 -6.81
CA LEU A 115 -13.50 10.47 -7.79
C LEU A 115 -13.10 11.17 -9.08
N ALA A 116 -12.15 12.09 -9.03
CA ALA A 116 -11.62 12.76 -10.22
C ALA A 116 -10.82 11.81 -11.12
N LYS A 117 -10.17 10.81 -10.51
CA LYS A 117 -9.36 9.82 -11.23
C LYS A 117 -9.53 8.43 -10.60
N PRO A 118 -10.71 7.82 -10.79
CA PRO A 118 -11.02 6.55 -10.16
C PRO A 118 -10.26 5.40 -10.82
N PRO A 119 -10.09 4.26 -10.12
CA PRO A 119 -9.47 3.08 -10.72
C PRO A 119 -10.37 2.47 -11.80
N ASN A 120 -9.77 1.64 -12.65
CA ASN A 120 -10.47 0.89 -13.69
C ASN A 120 -10.80 -0.52 -13.19
N GLY A 121 -11.77 -1.15 -13.85
CA GLY A 121 -12.13 -2.54 -13.63
C GLY A 121 -13.50 -2.73 -12.95
N PRO A 122 -14.01 -3.99 -12.96
CA PRO A 122 -15.38 -4.27 -12.48
C PRO A 122 -15.56 -4.05 -10.97
N GLU A 123 -14.51 -4.16 -10.18
CA GLU A 123 -14.57 -3.91 -8.73
C GLU A 123 -14.51 -2.42 -8.38
N ALA A 124 -14.03 -1.60 -9.31
CA ALA A 124 -13.86 -0.16 -9.10
C ALA A 124 -15.19 0.55 -8.80
N GLU A 125 -16.27 0.11 -9.45
CA GLU A 125 -17.59 0.74 -9.29
C GLU A 125 -18.08 0.71 -7.84
N ARG A 126 -17.84 -0.39 -7.13
CA ARG A 126 -18.19 -0.52 -5.71
C ARG A 126 -17.48 0.54 -4.86
N TRP A 127 -16.20 0.74 -5.09
CA TRP A 127 -15.40 1.73 -4.36
C TRP A 127 -15.79 3.15 -4.73
N VAL A 128 -16.06 3.40 -6.01
CA VAL A 128 -16.53 4.71 -6.50
C VAL A 128 -17.89 5.05 -5.88
N GLN A 129 -18.81 4.10 -5.85
CA GLN A 129 -20.13 4.32 -5.25
C GLN A 129 -20.03 4.61 -3.76
N HIS A 130 -19.20 3.85 -3.04
CA HIS A 130 -18.97 4.09 -1.62
C HIS A 130 -18.38 5.48 -1.36
N ALA A 131 -17.42 5.90 -2.18
CA ALA A 131 -16.82 7.23 -2.07
C ALA A 131 -17.83 8.34 -2.32
N LYS A 132 -18.71 8.18 -3.30
CA LYS A 132 -19.80 9.14 -3.58
C LYS A 132 -20.76 9.23 -2.41
N ASP A 133 -21.18 8.10 -1.87
CA ASP A 133 -22.10 8.05 -0.72
C ASP A 133 -21.48 8.71 0.50
N THR A 134 -20.23 8.40 0.79
CA THR A 134 -19.50 9.00 1.91
C THR A 134 -19.39 10.52 1.74
N LEU A 135 -19.03 10.97 0.55
CA LEU A 135 -18.90 12.40 0.27
C LEU A 135 -20.24 13.13 0.44
N GLY A 136 -21.33 12.52 -0.04
CA GLY A 136 -22.69 13.03 0.16
C GLY A 136 -23.05 13.15 1.64
N THR A 137 -22.74 12.13 2.42
CA THR A 137 -22.96 12.11 3.87
C THR A 137 -22.15 13.19 4.59
N LEU A 138 -20.89 13.38 4.21
CA LEU A 138 -20.04 14.44 4.78
C LEU A 138 -20.61 15.83 4.53
N ARG A 139 -21.12 16.05 3.33
CA ARG A 139 -21.71 17.34 2.92
C ARG A 139 -23.07 17.60 3.57
N SER A 140 -23.84 16.55 3.85
CA SER A 140 -25.14 16.67 4.53
C SER A 140 -25.03 16.75 6.06
N GLY A 141 -23.85 16.43 6.62
CA GLY A 141 -23.63 16.39 8.06
C GLY A 141 -24.18 15.14 8.76
N GLU A 142 -24.60 14.13 8.01
CA GLU A 142 -25.07 12.85 8.55
C GLU A 142 -23.90 11.98 9.03
N ALA A 143 -24.21 10.87 9.73
CA ALA A 143 -23.21 9.92 10.16
C ALA A 143 -22.66 9.13 8.97
N VAL A 144 -21.34 9.02 8.87
CA VAL A 144 -20.66 8.28 7.81
C VAL A 144 -20.75 6.78 8.06
N ARG A 145 -21.08 6.02 7.03
CA ARG A 145 -21.06 4.55 7.07
C ARG A 145 -19.63 4.02 7.01
N GLU A 146 -19.41 2.85 7.61
CA GLU A 146 -18.10 2.19 7.55
C GLU A 146 -17.76 1.76 6.14
N ASP A 147 -16.45 1.71 5.84
CA ASP A 147 -15.90 1.25 4.58
C ASP A 147 -16.26 -0.23 4.34
N PRO A 148 -16.80 -0.60 3.16
CA PRO A 148 -17.14 -1.97 2.83
C PRO A 148 -15.94 -2.91 2.76
N GLY A 149 -14.69 -2.39 2.79
CA GLY A 149 -13.46 -3.18 2.79
C GLY A 149 -12.97 -3.58 4.17
N HIS A 150 -13.66 -3.20 5.22
CA HIS A 150 -13.30 -3.53 6.61
C HIS A 150 -14.22 -4.58 7.21
#